data_41dc5264801b942af47850aa1206e63c
#
_entry.id   41dc5264801b942af47850aa1206e63c
#
_cell.length_a   1.000
_cell.length_b   1.000
_cell.length_c   1.000
_cell.angle_alpha   90.00
_cell.angle_beta   90.00
_cell.angle_gamma   90.00
#
_symmetry.space_group_name_H-M   'P 1'
#
loop_
_entity.id
_entity.type
_entity.pdbx_description
1 polymer ?
#
loop_
_entity_poly.entity_id
_entity_poly.type
_entity_poly.pdbx_seq_one_letter_code
_entity_poly.pdbx_strand_id
1 'polypeptide(L)'
;MSSPTSSPKPLPTGFMVLHSNRMEGLRDLMVEHIQRHPLPPLAAETILVQSNGMKHWLSMALASDDALGICAATRMVLPSSQLWQIYRTVLGVERLPMHMPLDKAPLAWRILRKLPQWLDDPRYAVLAHYMGEDRNGIRAYHLAQQLADVLDGYQNYRSDWLSNWAKGVDHWERAQALPDSQAWQAAMWRDLLQDVQQHAPWSGQFESRSDVHQAFLQSLHQLPSGSIQGLPPRLMVFGVTALPMQTMQALVALGRHLPVLMFVHNPSQGGFVQRHVHGQALNAQHSSVNLP
;
A
#
# COMPACT_ATOMS: atom_id res chain seq x y z
N MET A 1 44.21 -16.22 -18.76
CA MET A 1 43.33 -17.24 -18.16
C MET A 1 42.32 -16.46 -17.28
N SER A 2 41.14 -16.22 -17.83
CA SER A 2 40.10 -15.47 -17.13
C SER A 2 39.35 -16.44 -16.24
N SER A 3 39.37 -16.21 -14.94
CA SER A 3 38.56 -16.96 -13.96
C SER A 3 37.07 -16.84 -14.29
N PRO A 4 36.31 -17.92 -14.19
CA PRO A 4 34.86 -17.84 -14.42
C PRO A 4 34.23 -16.95 -13.33
N THR A 5 33.67 -15.85 -13.74
CA THR A 5 32.85 -14.98 -12.89
C THR A 5 31.64 -15.83 -12.43
N SER A 6 31.65 -16.28 -11.20
CA SER A 6 30.51 -16.99 -10.61
C SER A 6 29.27 -16.06 -10.69
N SER A 7 28.27 -16.53 -11.35
CA SER A 7 26.97 -15.82 -11.39
C SER A 7 26.53 -15.49 -9.96
N PRO A 8 26.13 -14.24 -9.66
CA PRO A 8 25.74 -13.84 -8.32
C PRO A 8 24.59 -14.72 -7.85
N LYS A 9 24.75 -15.31 -6.66
CA LYS A 9 23.71 -16.17 -6.06
C LYS A 9 22.43 -15.36 -5.87
N PRO A 10 21.28 -15.82 -6.36
CA PRO A 10 20.03 -15.09 -6.18
C PRO A 10 19.74 -14.91 -4.68
N LEU A 11 19.20 -13.74 -4.33
CA LEU A 11 18.78 -13.47 -2.96
C LEU A 11 17.69 -14.46 -2.55
N PRO A 12 17.74 -14.98 -1.32
CA PRO A 12 16.66 -15.78 -0.81
C PRO A 12 15.39 -14.92 -0.69
N THR A 13 14.23 -15.52 -0.93
CA THR A 13 12.95 -14.89 -0.58
C THR A 13 12.91 -14.57 0.91
N GLY A 14 12.28 -13.48 1.27
CA GLY A 14 12.19 -13.04 2.66
C GLY A 14 11.77 -11.59 2.80
N PHE A 15 11.32 -11.22 4.00
CA PHE A 15 11.09 -9.84 4.38
C PHE A 15 12.17 -9.39 5.36
N MET A 16 12.97 -8.42 4.95
CA MET A 16 14.10 -7.90 5.72
C MET A 16 13.89 -6.42 6.02
N VAL A 17 14.15 -6.02 7.26
CA VAL A 17 14.10 -4.62 7.69
C VAL A 17 15.50 -4.17 8.10
N LEU A 18 15.93 -3.04 7.53
CA LEU A 18 17.19 -2.38 7.83
C LEU A 18 16.89 -1.02 8.43
N HIS A 19 17.45 -0.74 9.61
CA HIS A 19 17.24 0.52 10.31
C HIS A 19 18.52 1.36 10.32
N SER A 20 18.36 2.68 10.19
CA SER A 20 19.42 3.65 10.44
C SER A 20 18.81 4.96 10.93
N ASN A 21 19.54 5.71 11.73
CA ASN A 21 19.18 7.07 12.14
C ASN A 21 19.61 8.14 11.12
N ARG A 22 20.27 7.73 10.02
CA ARG A 22 20.73 8.61 8.93
C ARG A 22 20.19 8.11 7.61
N MET A 23 19.61 9.00 6.82
CA MET A 23 19.09 8.66 5.49
C MET A 23 20.20 8.28 4.51
N GLU A 24 21.35 8.93 4.62
CA GLU A 24 22.57 8.62 3.85
C GLU A 24 23.05 7.19 4.15
N GLY A 25 23.06 6.78 5.42
CA GLY A 25 23.41 5.43 5.80
C GLY A 25 22.47 4.36 5.25
N LEU A 26 21.16 4.67 5.14
CA LEU A 26 20.19 3.80 4.46
C LEU A 26 20.47 3.73 2.95
N ARG A 27 20.81 4.87 2.33
CA ARG A 27 21.23 4.92 0.93
C ARG A 27 22.47 4.03 0.70
N ASP A 28 23.49 4.18 1.53
CA ASP A 28 24.75 3.43 1.41
C ASP A 28 24.50 1.92 1.52
N LEU A 29 23.66 1.49 2.46
CA LEU A 29 23.23 0.09 2.58
C LEU A 29 22.50 -0.41 1.35
N MET A 30 21.64 0.43 0.76
CA MET A 30 20.92 0.10 -0.48
C MET A 30 21.90 -0.03 -1.65
N VAL A 31 22.85 0.92 -1.80
CA VAL A 31 23.90 0.89 -2.82
C VAL A 31 24.73 -0.38 -2.69
N GLU A 32 25.23 -0.68 -1.48
CA GLU A 32 26.00 -1.89 -1.20
C GLU A 32 25.20 -3.16 -1.58
N HIS A 33 23.90 -3.18 -1.25
CA HIS A 33 23.03 -4.30 -1.60
C HIS A 33 22.88 -4.48 -3.11
N ILE A 34 22.65 -3.38 -3.86
CA ILE A 34 22.51 -3.39 -5.32
C ILE A 34 23.82 -3.87 -5.97
N GLN A 35 24.98 -3.39 -5.49
CA GLN A 35 26.29 -3.76 -6.02
C GLN A 35 26.64 -5.22 -5.75
N ARG A 36 26.31 -5.74 -4.55
CA ARG A 36 26.58 -7.14 -4.19
C ARG A 36 25.65 -8.14 -4.89
N HIS A 37 24.46 -7.71 -5.23
CA HIS A 37 23.43 -8.54 -5.84
C HIS A 37 22.85 -7.86 -7.08
N PRO A 38 23.66 -7.66 -8.14
CA PRO A 38 23.19 -6.99 -9.35
C PRO A 38 22.06 -7.81 -9.99
N LEU A 39 21.05 -7.13 -10.49
CA LEU A 39 20.01 -7.74 -11.31
C LEU A 39 20.55 -8.06 -12.71
N PRO A 40 19.88 -8.97 -13.45
CA PRO A 40 20.21 -9.19 -14.85
C PRO A 40 20.17 -7.89 -15.66
N PRO A 41 20.97 -7.77 -16.73
CA PRO A 41 20.95 -6.61 -17.60
C PRO A 41 19.50 -6.28 -18.05
N LEU A 42 19.14 -5.00 -18.03
CA LEU A 42 17.81 -4.47 -18.37
C LEU A 42 16.68 -4.79 -17.37
N ALA A 43 16.93 -5.57 -16.33
CA ALA A 43 15.96 -5.70 -15.23
C ALA A 43 15.99 -4.44 -14.36
N ALA A 44 14.82 -3.91 -14.04
CA ALA A 44 14.71 -2.68 -13.25
C ALA A 44 14.60 -2.99 -11.76
N GLU A 45 15.34 -2.21 -10.96
CA GLU A 45 15.10 -2.13 -9.51
C GLU A 45 13.77 -1.48 -9.22
N THR A 46 12.95 -2.11 -8.39
CA THR A 46 11.67 -1.55 -7.98
C THR A 46 11.76 -1.04 -6.55
N ILE A 47 11.69 0.29 -6.41
CA ILE A 47 11.83 0.98 -5.11
C ILE A 47 10.53 1.71 -4.79
N LEU A 48 9.94 1.39 -3.64
CA LEU A 48 8.77 2.05 -3.12
C LEU A 48 9.21 3.23 -2.27
N VAL A 49 8.72 4.42 -2.58
CA VAL A 49 9.05 5.68 -1.90
C VAL A 49 7.79 6.41 -1.49
N GLN A 50 7.84 7.15 -0.37
CA GLN A 50 6.66 7.81 0.20
C GLN A 50 6.16 9.01 -0.60
N SER A 51 7.04 9.68 -1.33
CA SER A 51 6.71 10.93 -2.03
C SER A 51 7.57 11.16 -3.27
N ASN A 52 7.11 12.06 -4.13
CA ASN A 52 7.91 12.51 -5.28
C ASN A 52 9.19 13.24 -4.86
N GLY A 53 9.19 13.93 -3.73
CA GLY A 53 10.39 14.52 -3.16
C GLY A 53 11.44 13.47 -2.80
N MET A 54 11.02 12.40 -2.12
CA MET A 54 11.89 11.27 -1.80
C MET A 54 12.42 10.57 -3.06
N LYS A 55 11.56 10.41 -4.07
CA LYS A 55 11.97 9.87 -5.38
C LYS A 55 13.08 10.70 -5.99
N HIS A 56 12.91 12.02 -6.02
CA HIS A 56 13.90 12.93 -6.62
C HIS A 56 15.22 12.91 -5.84
N TRP A 57 15.15 13.05 -4.52
CA TRP A 57 16.33 12.97 -3.65
C TRP A 57 17.10 11.67 -3.83
N LEU A 58 16.40 10.53 -3.78
CA LEU A 58 17.03 9.22 -3.90
C LEU A 58 17.63 9.01 -5.31
N SER A 59 16.96 9.50 -6.37
CA SER A 59 17.51 9.42 -7.73
C SER A 59 18.82 10.16 -7.87
N MET A 60 18.92 11.36 -7.30
CA MET A 60 20.16 12.14 -7.29
C MET A 60 21.23 11.47 -6.43
N ALA A 61 20.85 10.99 -5.24
CA ALA A 61 21.74 10.34 -4.31
C ALA A 61 22.32 9.00 -4.84
N LEU A 62 21.54 8.25 -5.62
CA LEU A 62 22.03 7.04 -6.29
C LEU A 62 22.91 7.35 -7.50
N ALA A 63 22.69 8.48 -8.17
CA ALA A 63 23.45 8.91 -9.35
C ALA A 63 24.78 9.57 -8.99
N SER A 64 25.06 9.86 -7.73
CA SER A 64 26.29 10.48 -7.29
C SER A 64 27.49 9.55 -7.47
N ASP A 65 28.70 10.10 -7.65
CA ASP A 65 29.94 9.37 -7.92
C ASP A 65 30.35 8.46 -6.75
N ASP A 66 29.99 8.85 -5.53
CA ASP A 66 30.21 8.07 -4.29
C ASP A 66 29.19 6.92 -4.09
N ALA A 67 28.22 6.79 -4.99
CA ALA A 67 27.18 5.76 -4.93
C ALA A 67 27.26 4.82 -6.15
N LEU A 68 26.27 4.87 -7.05
CA LEU A 68 26.25 4.04 -8.26
C LEU A 68 26.82 4.77 -9.49
N GLY A 69 27.07 6.06 -9.40
CA GLY A 69 27.48 6.93 -10.51
C GLY A 69 26.38 7.19 -11.54
N ILE A 70 25.37 6.37 -11.59
CA ILE A 70 24.21 6.49 -12.48
C ILE A 70 22.95 5.88 -11.82
N CYS A 71 21.83 6.53 -11.96
CA CYS A 71 20.52 6.00 -11.58
C CYS A 71 19.75 5.59 -12.83
N ALA A 72 20.13 4.44 -13.40
CA ALA A 72 19.47 3.83 -14.54
C ALA A 72 18.78 2.53 -14.15
N ALA A 73 17.80 2.06 -14.95
CA ALA A 73 17.04 0.85 -14.69
C ALA A 73 16.44 0.80 -13.28
N THR A 74 16.00 1.96 -12.77
CA THR A 74 15.42 2.11 -11.44
C THR A 74 14.01 2.65 -11.55
N ARG A 75 13.04 1.89 -11.07
CA ARG A 75 11.61 2.25 -11.06
C ARG A 75 11.20 2.66 -9.64
N MET A 76 11.12 3.95 -9.40
CA MET A 76 10.67 4.49 -8.12
C MET A 76 9.19 4.87 -8.19
N VAL A 77 8.37 4.27 -7.35
CA VAL A 77 6.90 4.39 -7.36
C VAL A 77 6.33 4.47 -5.95
N LEU A 78 5.10 4.98 -5.84
CA LEU A 78 4.38 4.99 -4.57
C LEU A 78 3.90 3.57 -4.22
N PRO A 79 3.89 3.19 -2.92
CA PRO A 79 3.51 1.85 -2.48
C PRO A 79 2.12 1.41 -2.97
N SER A 80 1.11 2.30 -2.88
CA SER A 80 -0.25 1.99 -3.31
C SER A 80 -0.35 1.62 -4.79
N SER A 81 0.33 2.38 -5.67
CA SER A 81 0.31 2.12 -7.12
C SER A 81 0.99 0.80 -7.47
N GLN A 82 2.13 0.51 -6.86
CA GLN A 82 2.86 -0.73 -7.13
C GLN A 82 2.12 -1.95 -6.58
N LEU A 83 1.59 -1.85 -5.36
CA LEU A 83 0.82 -2.96 -4.77
C LEU A 83 -0.44 -3.25 -5.57
N TRP A 84 -1.12 -2.22 -6.08
CA TRP A 84 -2.28 -2.44 -6.94
C TRP A 84 -1.92 -3.23 -8.21
N GLN A 85 -0.79 -2.92 -8.85
CA GLN A 85 -0.29 -3.70 -9.98
C GLN A 85 0.06 -5.14 -9.60
N ILE A 86 0.69 -5.34 -8.44
CA ILE A 86 1.00 -6.68 -7.92
C ILE A 86 -0.30 -7.45 -7.61
N TYR A 87 -1.31 -6.81 -7.02
CA TYR A 87 -2.62 -7.43 -6.81
C TYR A 87 -3.22 -7.92 -8.13
N ARG A 88 -3.20 -7.07 -9.18
CA ARG A 88 -3.66 -7.44 -10.51
C ARG A 88 -2.85 -8.58 -11.13
N THR A 89 -1.56 -8.62 -10.89
CA THR A 89 -0.69 -9.72 -11.36
C THR A 89 -1.03 -11.04 -10.67
N VAL A 90 -1.29 -11.02 -9.37
CA VAL A 90 -1.57 -12.23 -8.57
C VAL A 90 -3.00 -12.73 -8.76
N LEU A 91 -3.98 -11.82 -8.76
CA LEU A 91 -5.41 -12.16 -8.86
C LEU A 91 -5.92 -12.29 -10.31
N GLY A 92 -5.15 -11.78 -11.26
CA GLY A 92 -5.52 -11.72 -12.67
C GLY A 92 -6.03 -10.34 -13.08
N VAL A 93 -5.45 -9.81 -14.16
CA VAL A 93 -5.80 -8.48 -14.70
C VAL A 93 -7.25 -8.39 -15.18
N GLU A 94 -7.82 -9.53 -15.58
CA GLU A 94 -9.22 -9.64 -16.03
C GLU A 94 -10.21 -9.57 -14.86
N ARG A 95 -9.78 -9.94 -13.67
CA ARG A 95 -10.63 -9.96 -12.46
C ARG A 95 -10.57 -8.67 -11.67
N LEU A 96 -9.51 -7.89 -11.85
CA LEU A 96 -9.27 -6.69 -11.08
C LEU A 96 -9.05 -5.50 -12.01
N PRO A 97 -9.99 -4.53 -12.07
CA PRO A 97 -9.87 -3.36 -12.92
C PRO A 97 -8.72 -2.44 -12.46
N MET A 98 -8.35 -1.49 -13.32
CA MET A 98 -7.35 -0.47 -12.96
C MET A 98 -7.85 0.44 -11.84
N HIS A 99 -9.13 0.74 -11.83
CA HIS A 99 -9.80 1.57 -10.82
C HIS A 99 -11.03 0.85 -10.27
N MET A 100 -11.15 0.86 -8.95
CA MET A 100 -12.30 0.29 -8.25
C MET A 100 -13.48 1.27 -8.26
N PRO A 101 -14.74 0.75 -8.25
CA PRO A 101 -15.92 1.61 -8.19
C PRO A 101 -15.97 2.54 -6.97
N LEU A 102 -15.32 2.17 -5.88
CA LEU A 102 -15.22 2.92 -4.63
C LEU A 102 -13.86 3.63 -4.47
N ASP A 103 -13.07 3.78 -5.53
CA ASP A 103 -11.93 4.69 -5.52
C ASP A 103 -12.40 6.14 -5.38
N LYS A 104 -11.59 7.01 -4.79
CA LYS A 104 -11.93 8.38 -4.42
C LYS A 104 -12.73 9.16 -5.49
N ALA A 105 -12.28 9.16 -6.74
CA ALA A 105 -12.93 9.93 -7.78
C ALA A 105 -14.31 9.38 -8.19
N PRO A 106 -14.49 8.08 -8.56
CA PRO A 106 -15.82 7.53 -8.79
C PRO A 106 -16.71 7.57 -7.54
N LEU A 107 -16.13 7.43 -6.34
CA LEU A 107 -16.86 7.51 -5.08
C LEU A 107 -17.50 8.89 -4.87
N ALA A 108 -16.78 9.98 -5.14
CA ALA A 108 -17.32 11.33 -5.03
C ALA A 108 -18.56 11.53 -5.93
N TRP A 109 -18.53 11.01 -7.16
CA TRP A 109 -19.67 11.07 -8.08
C TRP A 109 -20.86 10.20 -7.63
N ARG A 110 -20.58 9.01 -7.04
CA ARG A 110 -21.63 8.17 -6.46
C ARG A 110 -22.32 8.85 -5.28
N ILE A 111 -21.54 9.44 -4.39
CA ILE A 111 -22.05 10.22 -3.25
C ILE A 111 -22.90 11.37 -3.75
N LEU A 112 -22.41 12.17 -4.70
CA LEU A 112 -23.14 13.30 -5.26
C LEU A 112 -24.49 12.87 -5.87
N ARG A 113 -24.53 11.75 -6.57
CA ARG A 113 -25.76 11.18 -7.14
C ARG A 113 -26.75 10.71 -6.07
N LYS A 114 -26.24 10.11 -4.98
CA LYS A 114 -27.06 9.60 -3.87
C LYS A 114 -27.52 10.68 -2.90
N LEU A 115 -26.80 11.79 -2.85
CA LEU A 115 -27.01 12.84 -1.86
C LEU A 115 -28.47 13.33 -1.78
N PRO A 116 -29.19 13.60 -2.90
CA PRO A 116 -30.61 14.03 -2.80
C PRO A 116 -31.49 13.05 -2.03
N GLN A 117 -31.30 11.73 -2.26
CA GLN A 117 -32.07 10.69 -1.56
C GLN A 117 -31.72 10.64 -0.05
N TRP A 118 -30.44 10.86 0.29
CA TRP A 118 -30.01 10.88 1.69
C TRP A 118 -30.49 12.10 2.45
N LEU A 119 -30.64 13.24 1.79
CA LEU A 119 -31.15 14.47 2.44
C LEU A 119 -32.59 14.34 2.88
N ASP A 120 -33.40 13.48 2.24
CA ASP A 120 -34.78 13.18 2.60
C ASP A 120 -34.89 12.07 3.66
N ASP A 121 -33.81 11.40 4.00
CA ASP A 121 -33.80 10.28 4.94
C ASP A 121 -33.33 10.73 6.35
N PRO A 122 -34.13 10.51 7.39
CA PRO A 122 -33.83 10.91 8.76
C PRO A 122 -32.46 10.37 9.28
N ARG A 123 -31.97 9.23 8.76
CA ARG A 123 -30.67 8.69 9.11
C ARG A 123 -29.53 9.66 8.81
N TYR A 124 -29.70 10.53 7.82
CA TYR A 124 -28.70 11.49 7.34
C TYR A 124 -29.03 12.95 7.71
N ALA A 125 -29.82 13.17 8.77
CA ALA A 125 -30.20 14.50 9.22
C ALA A 125 -29.00 15.46 9.42
N VAL A 126 -27.83 14.93 9.82
CA VAL A 126 -26.58 15.69 9.95
C VAL A 126 -26.15 16.28 8.60
N LEU A 127 -26.26 15.50 7.52
CA LEU A 127 -25.93 15.96 6.16
C LEU A 127 -26.94 16.99 5.67
N ALA A 128 -28.23 16.74 5.90
CA ALA A 128 -29.30 17.68 5.56
C ALA A 128 -29.10 19.03 6.27
N HIS A 129 -28.76 19.01 7.57
CA HIS A 129 -28.45 20.22 8.33
C HIS A 129 -27.25 20.99 7.77
N TYR A 130 -26.18 20.27 7.41
CA TYR A 130 -24.98 20.87 6.79
C TYR A 130 -25.29 21.51 5.42
N MET A 131 -26.14 20.86 4.62
CA MET A 131 -26.46 21.33 3.27
C MET A 131 -27.25 22.65 3.29
N GLY A 132 -28.21 22.80 4.19
CA GLY A 132 -29.07 23.97 4.21
C GLY A 132 -29.67 24.28 2.82
N GLU A 133 -29.75 25.56 2.46
CA GLU A 133 -30.11 25.97 1.10
C GLU A 133 -28.88 26.02 0.18
N ASP A 134 -28.65 24.98 -0.62
CA ASP A 134 -27.63 24.95 -1.68
C ASP A 134 -28.27 25.17 -3.06
N ARG A 135 -28.31 26.42 -3.49
CA ARG A 135 -28.97 26.80 -4.75
C ARG A 135 -28.15 26.43 -6.00
N ASN A 136 -26.83 26.25 -5.85
CA ASN A 136 -25.89 26.12 -6.99
C ASN A 136 -25.27 24.71 -7.09
N GLY A 137 -25.58 23.78 -6.20
CA GLY A 137 -24.97 22.45 -6.15
C GLY A 137 -23.46 22.42 -5.77
N ILE A 138 -22.87 23.59 -5.49
CA ILE A 138 -21.42 23.69 -5.18
C ILE A 138 -21.15 23.06 -3.81
N ARG A 139 -22.00 23.31 -2.82
CA ARG A 139 -21.86 22.74 -1.48
C ARG A 139 -22.02 21.23 -1.52
N ALA A 140 -23.00 20.74 -2.30
CA ALA A 140 -23.21 19.31 -2.53
C ALA A 140 -21.96 18.65 -3.11
N TYR A 141 -21.32 19.25 -4.10
CA TYR A 141 -20.09 18.75 -4.71
C TYR A 141 -18.92 18.74 -3.72
N HIS A 142 -18.73 19.81 -2.97
CA HIS A 142 -17.67 19.85 -1.93
C HIS A 142 -17.91 18.83 -0.81
N LEU A 143 -19.16 18.67 -0.37
CA LEU A 143 -19.51 17.64 0.60
C LEU A 143 -19.21 16.24 0.07
N ALA A 144 -19.58 15.95 -1.17
CA ALA A 144 -19.31 14.67 -1.81
C ALA A 144 -17.80 14.38 -1.90
N GLN A 145 -17.00 15.39 -2.24
CA GLN A 145 -15.53 15.25 -2.24
C GLN A 145 -14.96 14.97 -0.85
N GLN A 146 -15.40 15.72 0.17
CA GLN A 146 -14.94 15.52 1.54
C GLN A 146 -15.33 14.14 2.08
N LEU A 147 -16.55 13.69 1.83
CA LEU A 147 -16.99 12.35 2.22
C LEU A 147 -16.20 11.25 1.49
N ALA A 148 -15.91 11.45 0.21
CA ALA A 148 -15.08 10.53 -0.56
C ALA A 148 -13.65 10.48 0.00
N ASP A 149 -13.07 11.60 0.41
CA ASP A 149 -11.75 11.66 1.05
C ASP A 149 -11.73 10.89 2.37
N VAL A 150 -12.73 11.08 3.21
CA VAL A 150 -12.85 10.38 4.50
C VAL A 150 -12.97 8.87 4.28
N LEU A 151 -13.86 8.45 3.37
CA LEU A 151 -14.07 7.03 3.08
C LEU A 151 -12.85 6.38 2.38
N ASP A 152 -12.14 7.11 1.52
CA ASP A 152 -10.87 6.64 0.96
C ASP A 152 -9.81 6.47 2.06
N GLY A 153 -9.75 7.42 3.01
CA GLY A 153 -8.95 7.28 4.22
C GLY A 153 -9.31 6.04 5.03
N TYR A 154 -10.60 5.77 5.24
CA TYR A 154 -11.03 4.54 5.93
C TYR A 154 -10.67 3.27 5.16
N GLN A 155 -10.79 3.25 3.83
CA GLN A 155 -10.36 2.11 3.02
C GLN A 155 -8.87 1.81 3.18
N ASN A 156 -8.04 2.84 3.35
CA ASN A 156 -6.59 2.69 3.48
C ASN A 156 -6.15 2.34 4.91
N TYR A 157 -6.76 2.94 5.94
CA TYR A 157 -6.27 2.88 7.32
C TYR A 157 -7.21 2.14 8.28
N ARG A 158 -8.50 2.04 7.96
CA ARG A 158 -9.54 1.46 8.83
C ARG A 158 -10.49 0.54 8.06
N SER A 159 -9.91 -0.28 7.23
CA SER A 159 -10.64 -1.29 6.48
C SER A 159 -11.39 -2.29 7.37
N ASP A 160 -10.93 -2.46 8.61
CA ASP A 160 -11.59 -3.21 9.66
C ASP A 160 -12.98 -2.64 9.98
N TRP A 161 -13.12 -1.31 10.10
CA TRP A 161 -14.42 -0.67 10.30
C TRP A 161 -15.36 -0.91 9.13
N LEU A 162 -14.90 -0.65 7.92
CA LEU A 162 -15.69 -0.80 6.71
C LEU A 162 -16.17 -2.25 6.50
N SER A 163 -15.31 -3.23 6.80
CA SER A 163 -15.68 -4.65 6.75
C SER A 163 -16.74 -5.03 7.80
N ASN A 164 -16.67 -4.44 9.01
CA ASN A 164 -17.69 -4.62 10.04
C ASN A 164 -19.00 -3.97 9.64
N TRP A 165 -18.96 -2.73 9.18
CA TRP A 165 -20.15 -1.99 8.73
C TRP A 165 -20.88 -2.67 7.57
N ALA A 166 -20.13 -3.22 6.61
CA ALA A 166 -20.69 -4.02 5.51
C ALA A 166 -21.50 -5.23 6.02
N LYS A 167 -21.09 -5.81 7.16
CA LYS A 167 -21.76 -6.95 7.81
C LYS A 167 -22.86 -6.53 8.79
N GLY A 168 -23.16 -5.24 8.90
CA GLY A 168 -24.15 -4.71 9.84
C GLY A 168 -23.65 -4.57 11.28
N VAL A 169 -22.34 -4.66 11.50
CA VAL A 169 -21.71 -4.48 12.81
C VAL A 169 -21.16 -3.05 12.91
N ASP A 170 -21.97 -2.15 13.47
CA ASP A 170 -21.67 -0.71 13.55
C ASP A 170 -20.77 -0.39 14.75
N HIS A 171 -19.51 -0.83 14.65
CA HIS A 171 -18.51 -0.66 15.69
C HIS A 171 -17.28 0.12 15.17
N TRP A 172 -16.62 0.82 16.12
CA TRP A 172 -15.27 1.35 15.97
C TRP A 172 -14.24 0.33 16.47
N GLU A 173 -13.16 0.83 17.05
CA GLU A 173 -12.10 0.02 17.65
C GLU A 173 -12.61 -0.85 18.82
N ARG A 174 -12.06 -2.06 18.94
CA ARG A 174 -12.25 -2.98 20.07
C ARG A 174 -13.72 -3.21 20.46
N ALA A 175 -14.60 -3.34 19.46
CA ALA A 175 -16.04 -3.58 19.66
C ALA A 175 -16.79 -2.45 20.37
N GLN A 176 -16.28 -1.22 20.36
CA GLN A 176 -17.03 -0.06 20.83
C GLN A 176 -18.08 0.31 19.77
N ALA A 177 -19.35 0.37 20.16
CA ALA A 177 -20.44 0.77 19.28
C ALA A 177 -20.24 2.20 18.75
N LEU A 178 -20.64 2.44 17.50
CA LEU A 178 -20.71 3.78 16.94
C LEU A 178 -21.67 4.64 17.76
N PRO A 179 -21.28 5.87 18.13
CA PRO A 179 -22.25 6.82 18.69
C PRO A 179 -23.38 7.07 17.71
N ASP A 180 -24.59 7.32 18.20
CA ASP A 180 -25.76 7.60 17.37
C ASP A 180 -25.51 8.74 16.37
N SER A 181 -24.77 9.76 16.80
CA SER A 181 -24.36 10.89 15.95
C SER A 181 -23.44 10.51 14.78
N GLN A 182 -22.89 9.32 14.76
CA GLN A 182 -21.95 8.80 13.73
C GLN A 182 -22.50 7.57 12.99
N ALA A 183 -23.64 7.02 13.41
CA ALA A 183 -24.25 5.81 12.83
C ALA A 183 -24.55 5.94 11.33
N TRP A 184 -24.80 7.18 10.86
CA TRP A 184 -25.02 7.50 9.45
C TRP A 184 -23.84 7.11 8.54
N GLN A 185 -22.60 7.07 9.04
CA GLN A 185 -21.43 6.69 8.25
C GLN A 185 -21.48 5.21 7.85
N ALA A 186 -21.84 4.34 8.78
CA ALA A 186 -22.00 2.92 8.51
C ALA A 186 -23.18 2.66 7.56
N ALA A 187 -24.29 3.38 7.74
CA ALA A 187 -25.41 3.32 6.82
C ALA A 187 -25.01 3.77 5.40
N MET A 188 -24.30 4.90 5.28
CA MET A 188 -23.78 5.41 4.01
C MET A 188 -22.88 4.39 3.31
N TRP A 189 -21.96 3.74 4.05
CA TRP A 189 -21.10 2.73 3.47
C TRP A 189 -21.89 1.57 2.88
N ARG A 190 -22.90 1.06 3.58
CA ARG A 190 -23.80 0.00 3.08
C ARG A 190 -24.59 0.45 1.85
N ASP A 191 -25.12 1.66 1.86
CA ASP A 191 -25.85 2.22 0.71
C ASP A 191 -24.94 2.34 -0.53
N LEU A 192 -23.66 2.68 -0.34
CA LEU A 192 -22.68 2.76 -1.43
C LEU A 192 -22.30 1.37 -1.97
N LEU A 193 -22.13 0.37 -1.11
CA LEU A 193 -21.89 -1.01 -1.54
C LEU A 193 -23.09 -1.53 -2.35
N GLN A 194 -24.29 -1.30 -1.88
CA GLN A 194 -25.51 -1.67 -2.62
C GLN A 194 -25.59 -0.95 -3.98
N ASP A 195 -25.23 0.33 -4.02
CA ASP A 195 -25.20 1.10 -5.27
C ASP A 195 -24.20 0.53 -6.27
N VAL A 196 -23.03 0.10 -5.80
CA VAL A 196 -22.03 -0.57 -6.65
C VAL A 196 -22.60 -1.87 -7.21
N GLN A 197 -23.23 -2.70 -6.40
CA GLN A 197 -23.83 -3.96 -6.86
C GLN A 197 -24.89 -3.74 -7.95
N GLN A 198 -25.71 -2.69 -7.81
CA GLN A 198 -26.80 -2.40 -8.72
C GLN A 198 -26.39 -1.69 -10.01
N HIS A 199 -25.35 -0.85 -9.96
CA HIS A 199 -25.04 0.10 -11.04
C HIS A 199 -23.60 0.01 -11.57
N ALA A 200 -22.75 -0.85 -11.05
CA ALA A 200 -21.42 -1.01 -11.63
C ALA A 200 -21.54 -1.81 -12.92
N PRO A 201 -20.98 -1.33 -14.05
CA PRO A 201 -20.92 -2.08 -15.30
C PRO A 201 -19.98 -3.28 -15.19
N TRP A 202 -19.28 -3.40 -14.08
CA TRP A 202 -18.32 -4.44 -13.81
C TRP A 202 -18.91 -5.46 -12.83
N SER A 203 -19.09 -6.66 -13.31
CA SER A 203 -19.50 -7.82 -12.52
C SER A 203 -18.31 -8.44 -11.76
N GLY A 204 -17.43 -7.58 -11.22
CA GLY A 204 -16.22 -8.00 -10.53
C GLY A 204 -16.53 -8.81 -9.27
N GLN A 205 -15.61 -9.69 -8.98
CA GLN A 205 -15.67 -10.59 -7.82
C GLN A 205 -15.47 -9.85 -6.48
N PHE A 206 -15.07 -8.56 -6.54
CA PHE A 206 -14.67 -7.77 -5.36
C PHE A 206 -15.48 -6.47 -5.29
N GLU A 207 -16.07 -6.21 -4.15
CA GLU A 207 -16.88 -5.00 -3.89
C GLU A 207 -16.00 -3.85 -3.37
N SER A 208 -14.99 -4.17 -2.58
CA SER A 208 -14.12 -3.21 -1.93
C SER A 208 -12.63 -3.56 -2.07
N ARG A 209 -11.76 -2.58 -1.78
CA ARG A 209 -10.31 -2.81 -1.68
C ARG A 209 -9.95 -3.81 -0.59
N SER A 210 -10.75 -3.89 0.46
CA SER A 210 -10.55 -4.86 1.55
C SER A 210 -10.74 -6.29 1.07
N ASP A 211 -11.74 -6.55 0.24
CA ASP A 211 -12.00 -7.88 -0.33
C ASP A 211 -10.86 -8.29 -1.25
N VAL A 212 -10.39 -7.37 -2.09
CA VAL A 212 -9.21 -7.58 -2.95
C VAL A 212 -7.99 -7.93 -2.11
N HIS A 213 -7.74 -7.21 -1.02
CA HIS A 213 -6.60 -7.46 -0.14
C HIS A 213 -6.68 -8.84 0.50
N GLN A 214 -7.83 -9.24 1.02
CA GLN A 214 -8.03 -10.57 1.62
C GLN A 214 -7.82 -11.69 0.58
N ALA A 215 -8.40 -11.56 -0.61
CA ALA A 215 -8.22 -12.52 -1.68
C ALA A 215 -6.75 -12.63 -2.12
N PHE A 216 -6.03 -11.49 -2.17
CA PHE A 216 -4.61 -11.46 -2.46
C PHE A 216 -3.79 -12.21 -1.41
N LEU A 217 -4.01 -11.96 -0.13
CA LEU A 217 -3.30 -12.68 0.95
C LEU A 217 -3.57 -14.18 0.91
N GLN A 218 -4.83 -14.59 0.67
CA GLN A 218 -5.20 -15.98 0.50
C GLN A 218 -4.50 -16.63 -0.70
N SER A 219 -4.47 -15.95 -1.84
CA SER A 219 -3.79 -16.44 -3.05
C SER A 219 -2.29 -16.62 -2.83
N LEU A 220 -1.61 -15.64 -2.21
CA LEU A 220 -0.19 -15.75 -1.87
C LEU A 220 0.09 -16.90 -0.89
N HIS A 221 -0.85 -17.18 0.01
CA HIS A 221 -0.68 -18.29 0.95
C HIS A 221 -0.78 -19.66 0.27
N GLN A 222 -1.60 -19.78 -0.77
CA GLN A 222 -1.86 -21.03 -1.48
C GLN A 222 -0.84 -21.33 -2.59
N LEU A 223 -0.24 -20.29 -3.18
CA LEU A 223 0.68 -20.43 -4.29
C LEU A 223 2.10 -20.82 -3.81
N PRO A 224 2.78 -21.72 -4.51
CA PRO A 224 4.18 -22.03 -4.24
C PRO A 224 5.10 -20.82 -4.45
N SER A 225 6.17 -20.74 -3.68
CA SER A 225 7.19 -19.69 -3.87
C SER A 225 7.77 -19.75 -5.28
N GLY A 226 7.91 -18.57 -5.92
CA GLY A 226 8.46 -18.46 -7.28
C GLY A 226 7.52 -18.85 -8.43
N SER A 227 6.26 -19.24 -8.14
CA SER A 227 5.28 -19.63 -9.18
C SER A 227 4.62 -18.44 -9.87
N ILE A 228 4.70 -17.24 -9.30
CA ILE A 228 4.00 -16.05 -9.80
C ILE A 228 4.87 -15.32 -10.82
N GLN A 229 4.45 -15.38 -12.08
CA GLN A 229 5.12 -14.63 -13.14
C GLN A 229 4.73 -13.15 -13.13
N GLY A 230 5.64 -12.29 -13.56
CA GLY A 230 5.38 -10.84 -13.64
C GLY A 230 5.59 -10.05 -12.34
N LEU A 231 6.01 -10.71 -11.26
CA LEU A 231 6.50 -10.01 -10.08
C LEU A 231 7.88 -9.39 -10.35
N PRO A 232 8.22 -8.24 -9.70
CA PRO A 232 9.57 -7.71 -9.77
C PRO A 232 10.57 -8.69 -9.15
N PRO A 233 11.84 -8.71 -9.59
CA PRO A 233 12.86 -9.59 -9.03
C PRO A 233 13.07 -9.41 -7.52
N ARG A 234 12.89 -8.20 -7.05
CA ARG A 234 12.87 -7.81 -5.61
C ARG A 234 12.09 -6.51 -5.44
N LEU A 235 11.67 -6.25 -4.20
CA LEU A 235 11.07 -4.97 -3.80
C LEU A 235 11.94 -4.31 -2.73
N MET A 236 12.24 -3.05 -2.91
CA MET A 236 12.88 -2.21 -1.90
C MET A 236 11.90 -1.14 -1.46
N VAL A 237 11.78 -0.90 -0.16
CA VAL A 237 10.96 0.18 0.42
C VAL A 237 11.91 1.14 1.11
N PHE A 238 11.92 2.41 0.70
CA PHE A 238 12.90 3.37 1.17
C PHE A 238 12.28 4.61 1.80
N GLY A 239 12.75 4.96 3.00
CA GLY A 239 12.42 6.23 3.67
C GLY A 239 10.94 6.38 4.02
N VAL A 240 10.21 5.29 4.20
CA VAL A 240 8.80 5.31 4.57
C VAL A 240 8.70 5.33 6.10
N THR A 241 8.06 6.35 6.64
CA THR A 241 7.88 6.54 8.09
C THR A 241 6.62 5.89 8.63
N ALA A 242 5.59 5.77 7.81
CA ALA A 242 4.33 5.11 8.16
C ALA A 242 3.73 4.42 6.93
N LEU A 243 3.24 3.22 7.14
CA LEU A 243 2.51 2.45 6.13
C LEU A 243 1.16 2.00 6.69
N PRO A 244 0.09 2.01 5.86
CA PRO A 244 -1.15 1.36 6.23
C PRO A 244 -0.91 -0.12 6.56
N MET A 245 -1.67 -0.66 7.51
CA MET A 245 -1.53 -2.05 7.95
C MET A 245 -1.66 -3.04 6.78
N GLN A 246 -2.61 -2.81 5.87
CA GLN A 246 -2.78 -3.65 4.68
C GLN A 246 -1.54 -3.64 3.77
N THR A 247 -0.90 -2.48 3.60
CA THR A 247 0.36 -2.38 2.84
C THR A 247 1.46 -3.21 3.50
N MET A 248 1.59 -3.14 4.82
CA MET A 248 2.58 -3.93 5.56
C MET A 248 2.29 -5.44 5.45
N GLN A 249 1.03 -5.84 5.63
CA GLN A 249 0.60 -7.24 5.46
C GLN A 249 0.93 -7.77 4.06
N ALA A 250 0.66 -6.98 3.02
CA ALA A 250 0.96 -7.34 1.64
C ALA A 250 2.47 -7.51 1.41
N LEU A 251 3.31 -6.59 1.91
CA LEU A 251 4.76 -6.67 1.78
C LEU A 251 5.35 -7.89 2.51
N VAL A 252 4.87 -8.18 3.71
CA VAL A 252 5.29 -9.37 4.48
C VAL A 252 4.88 -10.66 3.76
N ALA A 253 3.64 -10.72 3.24
CA ALA A 253 3.17 -11.88 2.48
C ALA A 253 3.97 -12.09 1.19
N LEU A 254 4.30 -11.00 0.46
CA LEU A 254 5.15 -11.04 -0.73
C LEU A 254 6.56 -11.55 -0.42
N GLY A 255 7.07 -11.34 0.78
CA GLY A 255 8.36 -11.86 1.21
C GLY A 255 8.52 -13.37 1.06
N ARG A 256 7.42 -14.13 0.99
CA ARG A 256 7.46 -15.59 0.70
C ARG A 256 7.77 -15.90 -0.76
N HIS A 257 7.55 -14.95 -1.67
CA HIS A 257 7.64 -15.14 -3.11
C HIS A 257 8.83 -14.40 -3.74
N LEU A 258 9.26 -13.30 -3.14
CA LEU A 258 10.39 -12.50 -3.61
C LEU A 258 11.11 -11.82 -2.43
N PRO A 259 12.37 -11.38 -2.61
CA PRO A 259 13.06 -10.58 -1.60
C PRO A 259 12.37 -9.22 -1.44
N VAL A 260 11.99 -8.87 -0.21
CA VAL A 260 11.48 -7.56 0.19
C VAL A 260 12.41 -6.94 1.21
N LEU A 261 13.02 -5.81 0.87
CA LEU A 261 13.94 -5.07 1.74
C LEU A 261 13.31 -3.74 2.13
N MET A 262 13.19 -3.50 3.41
CA MET A 262 12.61 -2.27 3.95
C MET A 262 13.68 -1.47 4.68
N PHE A 263 14.00 -0.28 4.15
CA PHE A 263 14.97 0.67 4.71
C PHE A 263 14.22 1.72 5.52
N VAL A 264 14.30 1.61 6.84
CA VAL A 264 13.51 2.41 7.79
C VAL A 264 14.40 3.43 8.49
N HIS A 265 14.03 4.70 8.35
CA HIS A 265 14.64 5.75 9.13
C HIS A 265 14.12 5.70 10.58
N ASN A 266 15.02 5.42 11.51
CA ASN A 266 14.72 5.41 12.94
C ASN A 266 15.50 6.55 13.62
N PRO A 267 14.83 7.61 14.08
CA PRO A 267 15.51 8.78 14.63
C PRO A 267 16.07 8.57 16.05
N SER A 268 16.01 7.37 16.62
CA SER A 268 16.59 7.10 17.94
C SER A 268 18.11 7.27 17.93
N GLN A 269 18.68 7.80 19.02
CA GLN A 269 20.08 8.23 19.14
C GLN A 269 21.13 7.08 19.22
N GLY A 270 20.78 5.85 18.97
CA GLY A 270 21.75 4.75 18.88
C GLY A 270 22.23 4.62 17.45
N GLY A 271 23.45 5.04 17.12
CA GLY A 271 24.03 4.98 15.77
C GLY A 271 24.31 3.56 15.23
N PHE A 272 23.38 2.63 15.37
CA PHE A 272 23.53 1.25 14.88
C PHE A 272 22.51 0.91 13.81
N VAL A 273 22.97 0.08 12.88
CA VAL A 273 22.14 -0.56 11.87
C VAL A 273 21.71 -1.92 12.40
N GLN A 274 20.40 -2.15 12.54
CA GLN A 274 19.85 -3.45 12.89
C GLN A 274 19.18 -4.11 11.67
N ARG A 275 19.46 -5.40 11.48
CA ARG A 275 18.78 -6.23 10.49
C ARG A 275 17.82 -7.15 11.20
N HIS A 276 16.54 -7.07 10.87
CA HIS A 276 15.53 -8.03 11.31
C HIS A 276 15.04 -8.85 10.12
N VAL A 277 15.20 -10.18 10.21
CA VAL A 277 14.69 -11.11 9.20
C VAL A 277 13.47 -11.82 9.77
N HIS A 278 12.30 -11.59 9.15
CA HIS A 278 11.09 -12.36 9.45
C HIS A 278 10.95 -13.47 8.40
N GLY A 279 11.25 -14.69 8.81
CA GLY A 279 11.10 -15.90 8.02
C GLY A 279 11.91 -17.03 8.62
N GLN A 280 11.33 -18.20 8.73
CA GLN A 280 11.79 -19.46 9.34
C GLN A 280 13.19 -19.44 9.97
N ALA A 281 13.22 -19.77 11.27
CA ALA A 281 14.37 -19.81 12.15
C ALA A 281 15.68 -20.23 11.46
N LEU A 282 16.42 -19.24 11.01
CA LEU A 282 17.86 -19.33 10.96
C LEU A 282 18.36 -18.64 12.23
N ASN A 283 19.05 -19.38 13.09
CA ASN A 283 19.74 -18.86 14.25
C ASN A 283 20.54 -17.63 13.84
N ALA A 284 19.95 -16.46 13.99
CA ALA A 284 20.59 -15.21 13.69
C ALA A 284 21.47 -14.84 14.89
N GLN A 285 22.75 -15.07 14.77
CA GLN A 285 23.73 -14.33 15.55
C GLN A 285 23.47 -12.84 15.28
N HIS A 286 23.23 -12.09 16.33
CA HIS A 286 23.11 -10.64 16.29
C HIS A 286 24.43 -10.05 15.79
N SER A 287 24.47 -9.66 14.52
CA SER A 287 25.58 -8.89 13.99
C SER A 287 25.20 -7.41 14.02
N SER A 288 25.60 -6.73 15.08
CA SER A 288 25.66 -5.27 15.11
C SER A 288 26.92 -4.83 14.34
N VAL A 289 26.73 -4.16 13.23
CA VAL A 289 27.84 -3.50 12.52
C VAL A 289 27.89 -2.06 12.98
N ASN A 290 28.86 -1.71 13.79
CA ASN A 290 29.23 -0.32 14.05
C ASN A 290 29.96 0.21 12.81
N LEU A 291 29.39 1.18 12.15
CA LEU A 291 30.09 1.99 11.14
C LEU A 291 30.68 3.22 11.83
N PRO A 292 31.92 3.61 11.49
CA PRO A 292 32.59 4.76 12.06
C PRO A 292 31.91 6.10 11.82
#